data_1a307989b8ab6ed98590a2244dd70b87
#
_entry.id   1a307989b8ab6ed98590a2244dd70b87
#
_cell.length_a   1.000
_cell.length_b   1.000
_cell.length_c   1.000
_cell.angle_alpha   90.00
_cell.angle_beta   90.00
_cell.angle_gamma   90.00
#
_symmetry.space_group_name_H-M   'P 1'
#
loop_
_entity.id
_entity.type
_entity.pdbx_description
1 polymer ?
#
loop_
_entity_poly.entity_id
_entity_poly.type
_entity_poly.pdbx_seq_one_letter_code
_entity_poly.pdbx_strand_id
1 'polypeptide(L)'
;MAIVLPKFSRRRASSGLVAEAQPAVNVTLCNDDGLYRGGGELSAKWRISRVPLDEVQGVEISVLWHTEGKGDEDLHVHHFQRLAEHQLRRTGLADEQVIHCVLPATPLSYHGRLISLQWCVRLRLFLANGREIVAEQPFHLVSQEMVRPHSVVTDRIAVTLPKSAAAPRGKLLEHAPAS
;
A
#
# COMPACT_ATOMS: atom_id res chain seq x y z
N MET A 1 43.13 57.34 34.65
CA MET A 1 42.88 57.05 33.23
C MET A 1 41.86 55.97 33.15
N ALA A 2 40.59 56.31 32.87
CA ALA A 2 39.50 55.32 32.79
C ALA A 2 39.17 55.09 31.33
N ILE A 3 39.30 53.81 30.91
CA ILE A 3 39.02 53.38 29.55
C ILE A 3 37.52 53.09 29.44
N VAL A 4 36.80 53.91 28.65
CA VAL A 4 35.36 53.74 28.34
C VAL A 4 35.28 52.80 27.13
N LEU A 5 34.72 51.60 27.34
CA LEU A 5 34.40 50.65 26.27
C LEU A 5 33.05 51.03 25.60
N PRO A 6 32.94 51.00 24.28
CA PRO A 6 31.71 51.28 23.58
C PRO A 6 30.70 50.14 23.72
N LYS A 7 29.46 50.49 24.11
CA LYS A 7 28.33 49.57 24.13
C LYS A 7 27.90 49.22 22.72
N PHE A 8 28.17 47.98 22.32
CA PHE A 8 27.58 47.42 21.12
C PHE A 8 26.09 47.15 21.32
N SER A 9 25.26 48.00 20.74
CA SER A 9 23.83 47.80 20.61
C SER A 9 23.57 46.65 19.64
N ARG A 10 23.17 45.47 20.15
CA ARG A 10 22.64 44.38 19.34
C ARG A 10 21.32 44.80 18.72
N ARG A 11 21.33 45.26 17.49
CA ARG A 11 20.12 45.26 16.65
C ARG A 11 19.68 43.81 16.45
N ARG A 12 18.54 43.44 17.07
CA ARG A 12 17.78 42.25 16.69
C ARG A 12 17.26 42.48 15.29
N ALA A 13 17.92 41.90 14.31
CA ALA A 13 17.33 41.61 13.01
C ALA A 13 16.33 40.45 13.23
N SER A 14 15.07 40.84 13.37
CA SER A 14 13.96 39.87 13.20
C SER A 14 13.83 39.57 11.69
N SER A 15 14.73 38.76 11.15
CA SER A 15 14.47 38.05 9.91
C SER A 15 13.41 37.00 10.26
N GLY A 16 12.16 37.32 9.97
CA GLY A 16 11.10 36.32 9.88
C GLY A 16 11.52 35.34 8.78
N LEU A 17 12.17 34.27 9.18
CA LEU A 17 12.30 33.07 8.37
C LEU A 17 10.87 32.56 8.17
N VAL A 18 10.23 32.97 7.06
CA VAL A 18 9.11 32.23 6.51
C VAL A 18 9.68 30.83 6.31
N ALA A 19 9.30 29.89 7.15
CA ALA A 19 9.67 28.50 7.00
C ALA A 19 9.17 28.09 5.61
N GLU A 20 10.08 28.01 4.65
CA GLU A 20 9.80 27.57 3.30
C GLU A 20 9.17 26.19 3.42
N ALA A 21 7.89 26.08 3.07
CA ALA A 21 7.15 24.83 3.23
C ALA A 21 7.83 23.75 2.36
N GLN A 22 8.46 22.79 3.02
CA GLN A 22 9.15 21.71 2.31
C GLN A 22 8.16 20.95 1.41
N PRO A 23 8.54 20.63 0.17
CA PRO A 23 7.74 19.78 -0.69
C PRO A 23 7.38 18.48 0.00
N ALA A 24 6.14 18.05 -0.13
CA ALA A 24 5.66 16.80 0.43
C ALA A 24 5.23 15.86 -0.69
N VAL A 25 5.76 14.66 -0.63
CA VAL A 25 5.47 13.55 -1.53
C VAL A 25 4.80 12.46 -0.70
N ASN A 26 3.66 11.98 -1.18
CA ASN A 26 2.90 10.92 -0.51
C ASN A 26 2.56 9.81 -1.52
N VAL A 27 2.73 8.55 -1.08
CA VAL A 27 2.31 7.35 -1.79
C VAL A 27 1.50 6.50 -0.82
N THR A 28 0.35 6.02 -1.25
CA THR A 28 -0.55 5.19 -0.44
C THR A 28 -1.06 4.02 -1.29
N LEU A 29 -1.01 2.82 -0.74
CA LEU A 29 -1.58 1.64 -1.38
C LEU A 29 -3.12 1.72 -1.36
N CYS A 30 -3.76 1.22 -2.42
CA CYS A 30 -5.22 1.13 -2.44
C CYS A 30 -5.74 -0.08 -1.65
N ASN A 31 -4.87 -1.03 -1.32
CA ASN A 31 -5.17 -2.15 -0.45
C ASN A 31 -4.64 -1.88 0.97
N ASP A 32 -5.55 -1.77 1.94
CA ASP A 32 -5.26 -1.33 3.30
C ASP A 32 -4.39 -2.31 4.09
N ASP A 33 -4.41 -3.61 3.74
CA ASP A 33 -3.60 -4.63 4.41
C ASP A 33 -2.15 -4.68 3.90
N GLY A 34 -1.86 -4.01 2.78
CA GLY A 34 -0.55 -4.02 2.15
C GLY A 34 -0.12 -5.39 1.61
N LEU A 35 -1.05 -6.35 1.49
CA LEU A 35 -0.80 -7.69 0.99
C LEU A 35 -1.25 -7.82 -0.46
N TYR A 36 -0.35 -8.20 -1.33
CA TYR A 36 -0.62 -8.42 -2.75
C TYR A 36 -0.25 -9.85 -3.16
N ARG A 37 -1.01 -10.42 -4.08
CA ARG A 37 -0.75 -11.76 -4.60
C ARG A 37 0.12 -11.70 -5.85
N GLY A 38 1.01 -12.67 -5.99
CA GLY A 38 1.76 -12.86 -7.23
C GLY A 38 0.81 -13.03 -8.41
N GLY A 39 1.05 -12.28 -9.51
CA GLY A 39 0.16 -12.22 -10.66
C GLY A 39 -1.09 -11.35 -10.48
N GLY A 40 -1.30 -10.77 -9.30
CA GLY A 40 -2.41 -9.86 -9.03
C GLY A 40 -2.12 -8.42 -9.45
N GLU A 41 -3.13 -7.57 -9.34
CA GLU A 41 -3.02 -6.14 -9.65
C GLU A 41 -2.63 -5.34 -8.40
N LEU A 42 -1.67 -4.42 -8.57
CA LEU A 42 -1.34 -3.39 -7.61
C LEU A 42 -1.91 -2.06 -8.09
N SER A 43 -2.58 -1.37 -7.17
CA SER A 43 -2.99 0.01 -7.35
C SER A 43 -2.45 0.84 -6.19
N ALA A 44 -1.83 1.97 -6.50
CA ALA A 44 -1.35 2.91 -5.50
C ALA A 44 -1.65 4.34 -5.93
N LYS A 45 -2.03 5.16 -4.95
CA LYS A 45 -2.30 6.57 -5.10
C LYS A 45 -1.08 7.37 -4.71
N TRP A 46 -0.83 8.45 -5.41
CA TRP A 46 0.24 9.35 -5.05
C TRP A 46 -0.14 10.80 -5.25
N ARG A 47 0.47 11.67 -4.48
CA ARG A 47 0.26 13.12 -4.54
C ARG A 47 1.53 13.87 -4.15
N ILE A 48 1.76 14.98 -4.84
CA ILE A 48 2.81 15.94 -4.52
C ILE A 48 2.15 17.24 -4.10
N SER A 49 2.62 17.84 -3.03
CA SER A 49 2.11 19.10 -2.52
C SER A 49 3.22 19.99 -1.99
N ARG A 50 2.91 21.28 -1.79
CA ARG A 50 3.84 22.28 -1.28
C ARG A 50 5.08 22.51 -2.15
N VAL A 51 4.94 22.33 -3.47
CA VAL A 51 5.95 22.68 -4.45
C VAL A 51 5.27 23.38 -5.64
N PRO A 52 5.79 24.52 -6.11
CA PRO A 52 5.34 25.15 -7.35
C PRO A 52 5.66 24.24 -8.55
N LEU A 53 4.76 24.20 -9.52
CA LEU A 53 4.93 23.34 -10.70
C LEU A 53 6.15 23.72 -11.55
N ASP A 54 6.53 24.98 -11.57
CA ASP A 54 7.70 25.50 -12.28
C ASP A 54 9.03 25.10 -11.64
N GLU A 55 9.02 24.66 -10.39
CA GLU A 55 10.18 24.08 -9.72
C GLU A 55 10.33 22.57 -9.97
N VAL A 56 9.35 21.91 -10.61
CA VAL A 56 9.38 20.46 -10.85
C VAL A 56 9.89 20.14 -12.24
N GLN A 57 10.99 19.40 -12.33
CA GLN A 57 11.54 18.90 -13.60
C GLN A 57 10.89 17.59 -14.05
N GLY A 58 10.44 16.77 -13.11
CA GLY A 58 9.82 15.50 -13.41
C GLY A 58 9.51 14.68 -12.17
N VAL A 59 8.72 13.65 -12.40
CA VAL A 59 8.34 12.66 -11.40
C VAL A 59 8.58 11.27 -11.97
N GLU A 60 9.20 10.40 -11.20
CA GLU A 60 9.35 8.99 -11.52
C GLU A 60 8.60 8.15 -10.48
N ILE A 61 7.83 7.19 -10.98
CA ILE A 61 7.14 6.23 -10.13
C ILE A 61 7.58 4.84 -10.57
N SER A 62 7.98 4.03 -9.62
CA SER A 62 8.41 2.67 -9.86
C SER A 62 7.80 1.70 -8.85
N VAL A 63 7.52 0.50 -9.31
CA VAL A 63 7.26 -0.66 -8.47
C VAL A 63 8.49 -1.55 -8.57
N LEU A 64 9.14 -1.77 -7.46
CA LEU A 64 10.44 -2.44 -7.41
C LEU A 64 10.56 -3.32 -6.17
N TRP A 65 11.53 -4.21 -6.21
CA TRP A 65 12.00 -4.89 -5.01
C TRP A 65 13.49 -4.64 -4.82
N HIS A 66 13.91 -4.70 -3.58
CA HIS A 66 15.32 -4.64 -3.20
C HIS A 66 15.59 -5.60 -2.05
N THR A 67 16.86 -5.95 -1.90
CA THR A 67 17.32 -6.77 -0.79
C THR A 67 17.94 -5.89 0.28
N GLU A 68 17.70 -6.23 1.54
CA GLU A 68 18.32 -5.62 2.71
C GLU A 68 19.01 -6.68 3.54
N GLY A 69 20.18 -6.39 4.09
CA GLY A 69 20.88 -7.30 5.00
C GLY A 69 22.37 -7.33 4.84
N LYS A 70 22.97 -8.51 5.07
CA LYS A 70 24.41 -8.71 4.91
C LYS A 70 24.72 -9.10 3.48
N GLY A 71 25.55 -8.31 2.80
CA GLY A 71 25.95 -8.52 1.41
C GLY A 71 25.68 -7.29 0.56
N ASP A 72 25.81 -7.44 -0.74
CA ASP A 72 25.49 -6.39 -1.70
C ASP A 72 23.96 -6.24 -1.81
N GLU A 73 23.52 -4.99 -1.93
CA GLU A 73 22.13 -4.67 -2.17
C GLU A 73 21.77 -4.97 -3.63
N ASP A 74 20.73 -5.80 -3.81
CA ASP A 74 20.15 -6.09 -5.13
C ASP A 74 18.87 -5.28 -5.28
N LEU A 75 18.66 -4.69 -6.46
CA LEU A 75 17.46 -3.92 -6.77
C LEU A 75 16.98 -4.25 -8.19
N HIS A 76 15.67 -4.48 -8.32
CA HIS A 76 15.05 -4.71 -9.62
C HIS A 76 13.77 -3.91 -9.78
N VAL A 77 13.69 -3.13 -10.85
CA VAL A 77 12.51 -2.35 -11.20
C VAL A 77 11.59 -3.20 -12.08
N HIS A 78 10.41 -3.51 -11.55
CA HIS A 78 9.38 -4.28 -12.25
C HIS A 78 8.51 -3.40 -13.15
N HIS A 79 8.09 -2.23 -12.64
CA HIS A 79 7.29 -1.27 -13.37
C HIS A 79 7.87 0.13 -13.20
N PHE A 80 7.87 0.92 -14.28
CA PHE A 80 8.44 2.26 -14.28
C PHE A 80 7.59 3.21 -15.13
N GLN A 81 7.31 4.37 -14.59
CA GLN A 81 6.65 5.46 -15.29
C GLN A 81 7.36 6.78 -14.97
N ARG A 82 7.64 7.56 -15.99
CA ARG A 82 8.17 8.91 -15.84
C ARG A 82 7.19 9.92 -16.40
N LEU A 83 6.91 10.95 -15.62
CA LEU A 83 6.14 12.13 -16.02
C LEU A 83 7.09 13.31 -16.11
N ALA A 84 7.29 13.80 -17.34
CA ALA A 84 8.08 14.99 -17.58
C ALA A 84 7.27 16.25 -17.24
N GLU A 85 7.95 17.39 -17.09
CA GLU A 85 7.36 18.68 -16.74
C GLU A 85 6.11 19.02 -17.58
N HIS A 86 6.19 18.84 -18.91
CA HIS A 86 5.08 19.18 -19.81
C HIS A 86 3.82 18.31 -19.58
N GLN A 87 3.99 17.06 -19.11
CA GLN A 87 2.88 16.18 -18.76
C GLN A 87 2.25 16.62 -17.43
N LEU A 88 3.09 16.98 -16.45
CA LEU A 88 2.66 17.46 -15.15
C LEU A 88 1.92 18.80 -15.25
N ARG A 89 2.31 19.68 -16.20
CA ARG A 89 1.58 20.92 -16.47
C ARG A 89 0.16 20.69 -17.00
N ARG A 90 -0.08 19.55 -17.67
CA ARG A 90 -1.39 19.19 -18.21
C ARG A 90 -2.30 18.52 -17.17
N THR A 91 -1.74 17.71 -16.31
CA THR A 91 -2.49 16.93 -15.30
C THR A 91 -2.59 17.63 -13.96
N GLY A 92 -1.69 18.61 -13.68
CA GLY A 92 -1.57 19.21 -12.36
C GLY A 92 -0.79 18.32 -11.37
N LEU A 93 -0.27 18.94 -10.30
CA LEU A 93 0.41 18.22 -9.20
C LEU A 93 -0.51 18.01 -7.98
N ALA A 94 -1.55 18.86 -7.88
CA ALA A 94 -2.41 18.88 -6.71
C ALA A 94 -3.42 17.74 -6.67
N ASP A 95 -3.75 17.18 -7.84
CA ASP A 95 -4.68 16.09 -7.97
C ASP A 95 -4.00 14.76 -7.61
N GLU A 96 -4.76 13.91 -6.94
CA GLU A 96 -4.32 12.54 -6.64
C GLU A 96 -4.23 11.74 -7.95
N GLN A 97 -3.06 11.17 -8.18
CA GLN A 97 -2.79 10.33 -9.33
C GLN A 97 -2.76 8.86 -8.90
N VAL A 98 -3.02 7.96 -9.84
CA VAL A 98 -3.03 6.52 -9.57
C VAL A 98 -2.07 5.81 -10.51
N ILE A 99 -1.30 4.88 -9.97
CA ILE A 99 -0.52 3.92 -10.73
C ILE A 99 -1.20 2.55 -10.64
N HIS A 100 -1.23 1.84 -11.76
CA HIS A 100 -1.72 0.47 -11.85
C HIS A 100 -0.67 -0.39 -12.53
N CYS A 101 -0.39 -1.56 -11.97
CA CYS A 101 0.44 -2.56 -12.65
C CYS A 101 0.05 -3.98 -12.21
N VAL A 102 0.31 -4.96 -13.09
CA VAL A 102 0.22 -6.38 -12.74
C VAL A 102 1.54 -6.79 -12.11
N LEU A 103 1.49 -7.38 -10.93
CA LEU A 103 2.66 -7.84 -10.21
C LEU A 103 3.17 -9.19 -10.78
N PRO A 104 4.47 -9.47 -10.73
CA PRO A 104 5.01 -10.75 -11.13
C PRO A 104 4.61 -11.85 -10.11
N ALA A 105 4.67 -13.10 -10.53
CA ALA A 105 4.46 -14.22 -9.61
C ALA A 105 5.60 -14.38 -8.60
N THR A 106 6.80 -13.93 -8.95
CA THR A 106 8.04 -14.01 -8.16
C THR A 106 8.95 -12.80 -8.47
N PRO A 107 9.91 -12.47 -7.59
CA PRO A 107 10.17 -13.07 -6.28
C PRO A 107 9.14 -12.62 -5.23
N LEU A 108 8.80 -13.49 -4.29
CA LEU A 108 7.93 -13.15 -3.17
C LEU A 108 8.69 -12.32 -2.12
N SER A 109 7.96 -11.54 -1.33
CA SER A 109 8.52 -10.89 -0.15
C SER A 109 9.06 -11.94 0.82
N TYR A 110 10.24 -11.68 1.35
CA TYR A 110 10.94 -12.58 2.27
C TYR A 110 11.57 -11.77 3.40
N HIS A 111 11.40 -12.23 4.63
CA HIS A 111 12.05 -11.65 5.78
C HIS A 111 12.89 -12.71 6.50
N GLY A 112 14.22 -12.61 6.37
CA GLY A 112 15.18 -13.56 6.91
C GLY A 112 16.15 -12.93 7.90
N ARG A 113 16.98 -13.77 8.54
CA ARG A 113 17.99 -13.32 9.50
C ARG A 113 19.21 -12.66 8.86
N LEU A 114 19.55 -13.04 7.64
CA LEU A 114 20.73 -12.55 6.92
C LEU A 114 20.36 -11.57 5.82
N ILE A 115 19.27 -11.84 5.12
CA ILE A 115 18.78 -11.03 4.01
C ILE A 115 17.26 -11.00 4.04
N SER A 116 16.69 -9.87 3.65
CA SER A 116 15.25 -9.68 3.42
C SER A 116 15.04 -9.18 2.01
N LEU A 117 13.92 -9.54 1.38
CA LEU A 117 13.47 -9.04 0.09
C LEU A 117 12.20 -8.25 0.31
N GLN A 118 12.26 -6.96 -0.01
CA GLN A 118 11.16 -6.03 0.19
C GLN A 118 10.67 -5.47 -1.15
N TRP A 119 9.36 -5.43 -1.30
CA TRP A 119 8.70 -4.73 -2.40
C TRP A 119 8.24 -3.36 -1.95
N CYS A 120 8.36 -2.37 -2.83
CA CYS A 120 7.81 -1.04 -2.58
C CYS A 120 7.34 -0.34 -3.86
N VAL A 121 6.44 0.61 -3.68
CA VAL A 121 6.17 1.68 -4.64
C VAL A 121 7.05 2.85 -4.26
N ARG A 122 7.96 3.26 -5.15
CA ARG A 122 8.88 4.39 -4.95
C ARG A 122 8.49 5.53 -5.86
N LEU A 123 8.37 6.71 -5.30
CA LEU A 123 8.16 7.95 -6.04
C LEU A 123 9.36 8.86 -5.84
N ARG A 124 9.91 9.37 -6.93
CA ARG A 124 11.04 10.31 -6.96
C ARG A 124 10.58 11.61 -7.61
N LEU A 125 10.70 12.70 -6.90
CA LEU A 125 10.43 14.05 -7.37
C LEU A 125 11.75 14.75 -7.65
N PHE A 126 11.95 15.20 -8.88
CA PHE A 126 13.14 15.95 -9.30
C PHE A 126 12.80 17.43 -9.37
N LEU A 127 13.59 18.25 -8.68
CA LEU A 127 13.41 19.69 -8.61
C LEU A 127 14.41 20.42 -9.50
N ALA A 128 14.06 21.61 -9.99
CA ALA A 128 14.88 22.46 -10.85
C ALA A 128 16.22 22.86 -10.20
N ASN A 129 16.29 22.89 -8.89
CA ASN A 129 17.52 23.18 -8.14
C ASN A 129 18.45 21.93 -7.97
N GLY A 130 18.15 20.82 -8.65
CA GLY A 130 18.91 19.59 -8.61
C GLY A 130 18.63 18.71 -7.38
N ARG A 131 17.71 19.12 -6.48
CA ARG A 131 17.31 18.28 -5.34
C ARG A 131 16.37 17.17 -5.81
N GLU A 132 16.48 16.05 -5.15
CA GLU A 132 15.57 14.90 -5.29
C GLU A 132 14.86 14.65 -3.97
N ILE A 133 13.57 14.34 -4.04
CA ILE A 133 12.76 13.92 -2.90
C ILE A 133 12.20 12.54 -3.22
N VAL A 134 12.39 11.61 -2.30
CA VAL A 134 11.96 10.22 -2.46
C VAL A 134 10.94 9.89 -1.40
N ALA A 135 9.87 9.21 -1.81
CA ALA A 135 8.92 8.56 -0.92
C ALA A 135 8.76 7.10 -1.34
N GLU A 136 8.70 6.22 -0.35
CA GLU A 136 8.53 4.79 -0.55
C GLU A 136 7.36 4.28 0.29
N GLN A 137 6.56 3.43 -0.33
CA GLN A 137 5.48 2.73 0.34
C GLN A 137 5.72 1.23 0.19
N PRO A 138 6.16 0.54 1.25
CA PRO A 138 6.40 -0.89 1.21
C PRO A 138 5.09 -1.69 1.13
N PHE A 139 5.17 -2.88 0.54
CA PHE A 139 4.10 -3.86 0.52
C PHE A 139 4.66 -5.29 0.53
N HIS A 140 3.80 -6.26 0.76
CA HIS A 140 4.16 -7.68 0.76
C HIS A 140 3.58 -8.38 -0.45
N LEU A 141 4.45 -9.00 -1.26
CA LEU A 141 4.07 -9.91 -2.33
C LEU A 141 4.07 -11.34 -1.80
N VAL A 142 2.88 -11.96 -1.80
CA VAL A 142 2.68 -13.33 -1.27
C VAL A 142 2.21 -14.28 -2.37
N SER A 143 2.38 -15.59 -2.14
CA SER A 143 1.90 -16.59 -3.09
C SER A 143 0.36 -16.61 -3.16
N GLN A 144 -0.20 -17.04 -4.28
CA GLN A 144 -1.66 -17.20 -4.43
C GLN A 144 -2.25 -18.21 -3.43
N GLU A 145 -1.47 -19.20 -2.98
CA GLU A 145 -1.93 -20.25 -2.08
C GLU A 145 -2.01 -19.80 -0.62
N MET A 146 -1.27 -18.78 -0.21
CA MET A 146 -1.22 -18.34 1.19
C MET A 146 -2.50 -17.67 1.69
N VAL A 147 -3.38 -17.23 0.81
CA VAL A 147 -4.66 -16.61 1.21
C VAL A 147 -5.80 -17.56 0.88
N ARG A 148 -5.85 -18.71 1.52
CA ARG A 148 -7.10 -19.45 1.62
C ARG A 148 -8.00 -18.65 2.58
N PRO A 149 -9.21 -18.23 2.17
CA PRO A 149 -10.17 -17.76 3.15
C PRO A 149 -10.32 -18.91 4.15
N HIS A 150 -10.22 -18.61 5.44
CA HIS A 150 -10.65 -19.57 6.45
C HIS A 150 -12.06 -20.00 6.05
N SER A 151 -12.19 -21.18 5.46
CA SER A 151 -13.48 -21.83 5.35
C SER A 151 -13.99 -21.92 6.77
N VAL A 152 -15.00 -21.12 7.08
CA VAL A 152 -15.78 -21.30 8.29
C VAL A 152 -16.26 -22.73 8.18
N VAL A 153 -15.64 -23.61 8.97
CA VAL A 153 -16.15 -24.94 9.22
C VAL A 153 -17.50 -24.68 9.89
N THR A 154 -18.55 -24.64 9.08
CA THR A 154 -19.91 -24.74 9.59
C THR A 154 -19.99 -26.15 10.13
N ASP A 155 -19.72 -26.30 11.41
CA ASP A 155 -20.08 -27.48 12.16
C ASP A 155 -21.58 -27.70 11.90
N ARG A 156 -21.86 -28.59 10.97
CA ARG A 156 -23.21 -29.15 10.82
C ARG A 156 -23.42 -29.94 12.11
N ILE A 157 -24.03 -29.28 13.07
CA ILE A 157 -24.69 -29.97 14.20
C ILE A 157 -25.69 -30.88 13.53
N ALA A 158 -25.37 -32.17 13.46
CA ALA A 158 -26.30 -33.20 13.10
C ALA A 158 -27.38 -33.22 14.20
N VAL A 159 -28.46 -32.54 13.97
CA VAL A 159 -29.67 -32.67 14.77
C VAL A 159 -30.24 -34.08 14.52
N THR A 160 -29.88 -35.01 15.42
CA THR A 160 -30.46 -36.33 15.45
C THR A 160 -31.93 -36.15 15.85
N LEU A 161 -32.83 -36.24 14.89
CA LEU A 161 -34.27 -36.30 15.14
C LEU A 161 -34.59 -37.58 15.96
N PRO A 162 -35.38 -37.51 17.04
CA PRO A 162 -35.76 -38.67 17.79
C PRO A 162 -36.71 -39.53 16.93
N LYS A 163 -36.42 -40.81 16.86
CA LYS A 163 -37.16 -41.86 16.18
C LYS A 163 -38.55 -41.90 16.77
N SER A 164 -39.57 -41.47 15.99
CA SER A 164 -40.99 -41.52 16.36
C SER A 164 -41.41 -42.95 16.70
N ALA A 165 -42.04 -43.12 17.87
CA ALA A 165 -42.57 -44.34 18.37
C ALA A 165 -43.73 -44.87 17.49
N ALA A 166 -43.78 -46.18 17.37
CA ALA A 166 -44.76 -46.93 16.59
C ALA A 166 -46.19 -46.67 17.10
N ALA A 167 -47.12 -46.38 16.17
CA ALA A 167 -48.54 -46.37 16.44
C ALA A 167 -49.10 -47.81 16.51
N PRO A 168 -50.09 -48.09 17.37
CA PRO A 168 -50.68 -49.42 17.54
C PRO A 168 -51.65 -49.76 16.41
N ARG A 169 -51.62 -51.04 16.03
CA ARG A 169 -52.53 -51.67 15.07
C ARG A 169 -53.99 -51.61 15.58
N GLY A 170 -54.84 -50.92 14.88
CA GLY A 170 -56.28 -51.01 15.03
C GLY A 170 -56.86 -52.13 14.13
N LYS A 171 -57.77 -52.88 14.69
CA LYS A 171 -58.38 -54.12 14.16
C LYS A 171 -59.27 -53.86 12.96
N LEU A 172 -59.17 -54.81 12.07
CA LEU A 172 -60.10 -55.16 10.99
C LEU A 172 -61.56 -55.35 11.50
N LEU A 173 -62.52 -54.74 10.86
CA LEU A 173 -63.93 -55.17 10.89
C LEU A 173 -64.40 -55.29 9.42
N GLU A 174 -64.58 -56.59 9.11
CA GLU A 174 -65.28 -57.07 7.95
C GLU A 174 -66.77 -56.62 7.94
N HIS A 175 -67.25 -56.22 6.82
CA HIS A 175 -68.70 -56.43 6.46
C HIS A 175 -68.80 -56.47 4.96
N ALA A 176 -69.09 -57.64 4.45
CA ALA A 176 -69.68 -57.92 3.14
C ALA A 176 -71.22 -58.08 3.31
N PRO A 177 -71.96 -58.46 2.28
CA PRO A 177 -72.44 -57.68 1.14
C PRO A 177 -73.97 -57.69 1.11
N ALA A 178 -74.67 -56.98 0.22
CA ALA A 178 -75.90 -57.46 -0.40
C ALA A 178 -76.42 -56.48 -1.47
N SER A 179 -76.72 -57.09 -2.61
CA SER A 179 -77.71 -56.83 -3.65
C SER A 179 -77.42 -55.75 -4.63
#